data_858a4e88b6b7e95355eead399fc76d7a
#
_entry.id   858a4e88b6b7e95355eead399fc76d7a
#
_cell.length_a   1.000
_cell.length_b   1.000
_cell.length_c   1.000
_cell.angle_alpha   90.00
_cell.angle_beta   90.00
_cell.angle_gamma   90.00
#
_symmetry.space_group_name_H-M   'P 1'
#
loop_
_entity.id
_entity.type
_entity.pdbx_description
1 polymer ?
#
loop_
_entity_poly.entity_id
_entity_poly.type
_entity_poly.pdbx_seq_one_letter_code
_entity_poly.pdbx_strand_id
1 'polypeptide(L)'
;HRLRQPASFESGGEKGGLFKSIDGGITWKKITNGLAKGSSGMIDISIHLNNPDIMVMAYEADENLPEDEPGTGVYISYDSGESWKFLLKHAVRPFYHGQIEIDPINPNNIYVVSRGFMISNDGGKTFGPRRWRTDGGDDHDMWIAPYDNKIMYIATDQGSRLSIDGGSTWLSHNNMAIG
;
A
#
# COMPACT_ATOMS: atom_id res chain seq x y z
N HIS A 1 -15.95 -6.85 -2.47
CA HIS A 1 -16.47 -8.18 -2.82
C HIS A 1 -15.39 -8.92 -3.60
N ARG A 2 -15.10 -10.15 -3.21
CA ARG A 2 -14.17 -11.04 -3.93
C ARG A 2 -14.94 -12.28 -4.36
N LEU A 3 -15.00 -12.53 -5.64
CA LEU A 3 -15.59 -13.74 -6.19
C LEU A 3 -14.50 -14.57 -6.86
N ARG A 4 -14.23 -15.76 -6.32
CA ARG A 4 -13.27 -16.70 -6.90
C ARG A 4 -14.04 -17.75 -7.69
N GLN A 5 -13.76 -17.80 -8.98
CA GLN A 5 -14.28 -18.81 -9.91
C GLN A 5 -13.12 -19.70 -10.38
N PRO A 6 -13.35 -20.91 -10.88
CA PRO A 6 -12.27 -21.80 -11.32
C PRO A 6 -11.34 -21.21 -12.39
N ALA A 7 -11.84 -20.29 -13.21
CA ALA A 7 -11.10 -19.67 -14.31
C ALA A 7 -11.03 -18.14 -14.26
N SER A 8 -11.60 -17.50 -13.23
CA SER A 8 -11.60 -16.04 -13.09
C SER A 8 -11.54 -15.61 -11.64
N PHE A 9 -11.09 -14.40 -11.42
CA PHE A 9 -11.10 -13.76 -10.14
C PHE A 9 -11.66 -12.34 -10.30
N GLU A 10 -12.75 -12.03 -9.59
CA GLU A 10 -13.32 -10.70 -9.56
C GLU A 10 -13.04 -10.07 -8.20
N SER A 11 -12.45 -8.88 -8.21
CA SER A 11 -12.19 -8.07 -7.03
C SER A 11 -12.92 -6.74 -7.15
N GLY A 12 -13.47 -6.27 -6.02
CA GLY A 12 -14.16 -4.99 -5.97
C GLY A 12 -15.64 -5.02 -6.31
N GLY A 13 -16.17 -3.85 -6.59
CA GLY A 13 -17.56 -3.64 -6.98
C GLY A 13 -17.95 -2.16 -6.97
N GLU A 14 -19.05 -1.84 -7.66
CA GLU A 14 -19.58 -0.46 -7.82
C GLU A 14 -19.88 0.27 -6.51
N LYS A 15 -20.23 -0.48 -5.46
CA LYS A 15 -20.48 0.08 -4.11
C LYS A 15 -19.22 0.21 -3.27
N GLY A 16 -18.07 -0.25 -3.76
CA GLY A 16 -16.78 -0.05 -3.14
C GLY A 16 -16.36 1.41 -3.12
N GLY A 17 -15.26 1.70 -2.45
CA GLY A 17 -14.65 3.02 -2.43
C GLY A 17 -14.03 3.37 -1.10
N LEU A 18 -13.39 4.52 -1.10
CA LEU A 18 -12.86 5.14 0.09
C LEU A 18 -13.94 5.94 0.80
N PHE A 19 -14.08 5.73 2.09
CA PHE A 19 -15.02 6.46 2.93
C PHE A 19 -14.31 7.06 4.13
N LYS A 20 -14.70 8.27 4.52
CA LYS A 20 -14.17 8.98 5.67
C LYS A 20 -15.28 9.34 6.65
N SER A 21 -15.03 9.13 7.93
CA SER A 21 -15.85 9.62 9.03
C SER A 21 -15.05 10.65 9.84
N ILE A 22 -15.73 11.67 10.33
CA ILE A 22 -15.18 12.70 11.24
C ILE A 22 -15.91 12.74 12.57
N ASP A 23 -16.81 11.80 12.80
CA ASP A 23 -17.70 11.75 13.99
C ASP A 23 -17.63 10.39 14.70
N GLY A 24 -16.50 9.71 14.62
CA GLY A 24 -16.28 8.42 15.26
C GLY A 24 -17.01 7.24 14.61
N GLY A 25 -17.29 7.35 13.31
CA GLY A 25 -17.93 6.28 12.53
C GLY A 25 -19.46 6.33 12.51
N ILE A 26 -20.06 7.39 13.03
CA ILE A 26 -21.53 7.57 13.02
C ILE A 26 -22.01 7.86 11.61
N THR A 27 -21.32 8.77 10.90
CA THR A 27 -21.59 9.05 9.48
C THR A 27 -20.34 8.86 8.62
N TRP A 28 -20.57 8.53 7.36
CA TRP A 28 -19.48 8.26 6.39
C TRP A 28 -19.72 9.01 5.10
N LYS A 29 -18.71 9.74 4.66
CA LYS A 29 -18.69 10.45 3.37
C LYS A 29 -17.82 9.67 2.40
N LYS A 30 -18.32 9.35 1.21
CA LYS A 30 -17.51 8.78 0.13
C LYS A 30 -16.54 9.83 -0.40
N ILE A 31 -15.27 9.49 -0.46
CA ILE A 31 -14.20 10.30 -1.04
C ILE A 31 -14.00 9.88 -2.49
N THR A 32 -14.04 10.86 -3.40
CA THR A 32 -13.90 10.63 -4.85
C THR A 32 -12.90 11.59 -5.50
N ASN A 33 -12.50 12.64 -4.79
CA ASN A 33 -11.63 13.68 -5.34
C ASN A 33 -10.23 13.15 -5.64
N GLY A 34 -9.84 13.16 -6.91
CA GLY A 34 -8.55 12.66 -7.40
C GLY A 34 -8.43 11.14 -7.47
N LEU A 35 -9.50 10.40 -7.15
CA LEU A 35 -9.53 8.93 -7.27
C LEU A 35 -10.05 8.49 -8.62
N ALA A 36 -9.66 7.28 -9.01
CA ALA A 36 -10.22 6.59 -10.16
C ALA A 36 -11.74 6.44 -10.04
N LYS A 37 -12.42 6.55 -11.17
CA LYS A 37 -13.88 6.34 -11.27
C LYS A 37 -14.20 4.85 -11.35
N GLY A 38 -15.47 4.52 -11.20
CA GLY A 38 -15.96 3.15 -11.38
C GLY A 38 -15.88 2.31 -10.12
N SER A 39 -15.69 1.01 -10.32
CA SER A 39 -15.57 0.04 -9.23
C SER A 39 -14.23 0.15 -8.52
N SER A 40 -14.19 -0.26 -7.26
CA SER A 40 -12.95 -0.35 -6.50
C SER A 40 -12.86 -1.67 -5.75
N GLY A 41 -11.65 -2.20 -5.68
CA GLY A 41 -11.33 -3.44 -4.99
C GLY A 41 -10.62 -3.22 -3.66
N MET A 42 -9.44 -3.77 -3.52
CA MET A 42 -8.63 -3.66 -2.31
C MET A 42 -8.08 -2.24 -2.16
N ILE A 43 -8.13 -1.75 -0.94
CA ILE A 43 -7.57 -0.45 -0.55
C ILE A 43 -6.76 -0.66 0.71
N ASP A 44 -5.53 -0.19 0.70
CA ASP A 44 -4.67 -0.11 1.88
C ASP A 44 -4.17 1.31 2.06
N ILE A 45 -4.09 1.79 3.31
CA ILE A 45 -3.76 3.19 3.63
C ILE A 45 -2.74 3.22 4.74
N SER A 46 -1.67 3.96 4.54
CA SER A 46 -0.72 4.31 5.59
C SER A 46 -0.73 5.81 5.83
N ILE A 47 -0.79 6.19 7.12
CA ILE A 47 -0.90 7.58 7.58
C ILE A 47 0.42 7.96 8.27
N HIS A 48 1.01 9.08 7.85
CA HIS A 48 2.24 9.54 8.47
C HIS A 48 2.00 9.98 9.93
N LEU A 49 2.75 9.37 10.84
CA LEU A 49 2.51 9.46 12.28
C LEU A 49 2.52 10.90 12.82
N ASN A 50 3.50 11.71 12.40
CA ASN A 50 3.70 13.06 12.95
C ASN A 50 2.98 14.16 12.17
N ASN A 51 2.42 13.83 11.00
CA ASN A 51 1.60 14.74 10.20
C ASN A 51 0.51 13.94 9.49
N PRO A 52 -0.65 13.75 10.12
CA PRO A 52 -1.74 12.93 9.57
C PRO A 52 -2.42 13.52 8.33
N ASP A 53 -2.08 14.74 7.92
CA ASP A 53 -2.51 15.27 6.62
C ASP A 53 -1.86 14.53 5.47
N ILE A 54 -0.66 13.93 5.71
CA ILE A 54 0.05 13.14 4.71
C ILE A 54 -0.37 11.68 4.84
N MET A 55 -0.99 11.17 3.79
CA MET A 55 -1.41 9.78 3.69
C MET A 55 -1.00 9.21 2.34
N VAL A 56 -0.65 7.94 2.30
CA VAL A 56 -0.44 7.20 1.06
C VAL A 56 -1.42 6.04 0.97
N MET A 57 -1.78 5.67 -0.23
CA MET A 57 -2.77 4.62 -0.46
C MET A 57 -2.38 3.76 -1.65
N ALA A 58 -2.48 2.45 -1.49
CA ALA A 58 -2.57 1.50 -2.58
C ALA A 58 -4.06 1.28 -2.88
N TYR A 59 -4.45 1.50 -4.13
CA TYR A 59 -5.85 1.51 -4.55
C TYR A 59 -6.06 0.61 -5.77
N GLU A 60 -6.93 -0.36 -5.65
CA GLU A 60 -7.38 -1.18 -6.76
C GLU A 60 -8.60 -0.54 -7.42
N ALA A 61 -8.42 -0.08 -8.66
CA ALA A 61 -9.45 0.55 -9.47
C ALA A 61 -10.05 -0.42 -10.47
N ASP A 62 -11.08 0.03 -11.19
CA ASP A 62 -11.64 -0.69 -12.32
C ASP A 62 -10.57 -0.93 -13.39
N GLU A 63 -10.47 -2.15 -13.89
CA GLU A 63 -9.48 -2.54 -14.89
C GLU A 63 -9.81 -2.02 -16.31
N ASN A 64 -11.07 -1.59 -16.52
CA ASN A 64 -11.56 -1.10 -17.80
C ASN A 64 -11.42 0.43 -17.99
N LEU A 65 -10.67 1.09 -17.12
CA LEU A 65 -10.42 2.53 -17.24
C LEU A 65 -9.50 2.85 -18.43
N PRO A 66 -9.70 4.00 -19.10
CA PRO A 66 -8.77 4.51 -20.09
C PRO A 66 -7.33 4.61 -19.56
N GLU A 67 -6.34 4.44 -20.44
CA GLU A 67 -4.93 4.46 -20.02
C GLU A 67 -4.44 5.81 -19.49
N ASP A 68 -5.08 6.89 -19.93
CA ASP A 68 -4.79 8.27 -19.52
C ASP A 68 -5.49 8.70 -18.25
N GLU A 69 -6.41 7.88 -17.71
CA GLU A 69 -7.05 8.11 -16.40
C GLU A 69 -6.26 7.45 -15.24
N PRO A 70 -6.34 8.04 -14.03
CA PRO A 70 -5.85 7.37 -12.83
C PRO A 70 -6.51 6.00 -12.68
N GLY A 71 -5.71 4.99 -12.40
CA GLY A 71 -6.18 3.61 -12.28
C GLY A 71 -5.66 2.93 -11.02
N THR A 72 -5.53 1.62 -11.09
CA THR A 72 -4.91 0.84 -10.01
C THR A 72 -3.48 1.28 -9.78
N GLY A 73 -3.13 1.63 -8.53
CA GLY A 73 -1.80 2.10 -8.21
C GLY A 73 -1.67 2.81 -6.87
N VAL A 74 -0.69 3.69 -6.80
CA VAL A 74 -0.32 4.44 -5.60
C VAL A 74 -0.85 5.86 -5.69
N TYR A 75 -1.44 6.31 -4.59
CA TYR A 75 -1.97 7.66 -4.42
C TYR A 75 -1.41 8.31 -3.15
N ILE A 76 -1.36 9.64 -3.13
CA ILE A 76 -0.98 10.43 -1.96
C ILE A 76 -2.01 11.52 -1.70
N SER A 77 -2.25 11.79 -0.42
CA SER A 77 -3.02 12.92 0.07
C SER A 77 -2.14 13.81 0.94
N TYR A 78 -2.44 15.11 0.96
CA TYR A 78 -1.83 16.12 1.83
C TYR A 78 -2.87 16.91 2.61
N ASP A 79 -4.11 16.44 2.67
CA ASP A 79 -5.25 17.09 3.29
C ASP A 79 -6.12 16.12 4.10
N SER A 80 -5.46 15.20 4.81
CA SER A 80 -6.14 14.19 5.64
C SER A 80 -7.11 13.30 4.84
N GLY A 81 -6.80 13.01 3.57
CA GLY A 81 -7.58 12.13 2.71
C GLY A 81 -8.83 12.75 2.08
N GLU A 82 -8.98 14.08 2.08
CA GLU A 82 -10.09 14.76 1.38
C GLU A 82 -9.88 14.76 -0.14
N SER A 83 -8.63 14.81 -0.58
CA SER A 83 -8.24 14.66 -1.99
C SER A 83 -7.00 13.83 -2.16
N TRP A 84 -6.90 13.20 -3.33
CA TRP A 84 -5.82 12.27 -3.64
C TRP A 84 -5.17 12.60 -4.98
N LYS A 85 -3.87 12.45 -5.04
CA LYS A 85 -3.07 12.59 -6.26
C LYS A 85 -2.53 11.23 -6.66
N PHE A 86 -2.77 10.82 -7.89
CA PHE A 86 -2.18 9.62 -8.48
C PHE A 86 -0.67 9.80 -8.67
N LEU A 87 0.12 8.82 -8.23
CA LEU A 87 1.58 8.84 -8.30
C LEU A 87 2.13 7.83 -9.30
N LEU A 88 1.64 6.60 -9.22
CA LEU A 88 2.23 5.47 -9.95
C LEU A 88 1.16 4.44 -10.29
N LYS A 89 1.13 4.00 -11.55
CA LYS A 89 0.38 2.80 -11.95
C LYS A 89 1.13 1.57 -11.45
N HIS A 90 0.49 0.81 -10.57
CA HIS A 90 1.06 -0.41 -10.01
C HIS A 90 -0.05 -1.42 -9.74
N ALA A 91 -0.07 -2.49 -10.54
CA ALA A 91 -1.20 -3.43 -10.60
C ALA A 91 -0.72 -4.89 -10.54
N VAL A 92 0.28 -5.19 -9.69
CA VAL A 92 0.75 -6.58 -9.54
C VAL A 92 -0.12 -7.28 -8.51
N ARG A 93 -1.16 -7.98 -8.98
CA ARG A 93 -2.11 -8.73 -8.14
C ARG A 93 -2.66 -7.88 -6.99
N PRO A 94 -3.32 -6.74 -7.25
CA PRO A 94 -3.73 -5.79 -6.22
C PRO A 94 -4.62 -6.43 -5.14
N PHE A 95 -5.36 -7.47 -5.47
CA PHE A 95 -6.20 -8.23 -4.55
C PHE A 95 -5.42 -9.12 -3.55
N TYR A 96 -4.10 -9.30 -3.72
CA TYR A 96 -3.21 -10.04 -2.81
C TYR A 96 -2.07 -9.17 -2.28
N HIS A 97 -1.52 -8.30 -3.11
CA HIS A 97 -0.28 -7.59 -2.88
C HIS A 97 -0.50 -6.09 -3.12
N GLY A 98 -1.26 -5.46 -2.27
CA GLY A 98 -1.57 -4.06 -2.37
C GLY A 98 -1.29 -3.31 -1.06
N GLN A 99 -0.29 -3.72 -0.29
CA GLN A 99 0.08 -3.04 0.94
C GLN A 99 1.00 -1.86 0.65
N ILE A 100 0.84 -0.82 1.43
CA ILE A 100 1.65 0.39 1.35
C ILE A 100 2.03 0.87 2.74
N GLU A 101 3.25 1.34 2.90
CA GLU A 101 3.70 1.92 4.16
C GLU A 101 4.42 3.24 3.92
N ILE A 102 4.14 4.24 4.74
CA ILE A 102 4.88 5.48 4.81
C ILE A 102 5.78 5.46 6.05
N ASP A 103 7.04 5.84 5.87
CA ASP A 103 7.99 5.93 6.99
C ASP A 103 7.45 6.91 8.07
N PRO A 104 7.27 6.47 9.31
CA PRO A 104 6.68 7.28 10.38
C PRO A 104 7.51 8.50 10.77
N ILE A 105 8.80 8.55 10.39
CA ILE A 105 9.73 9.62 10.71
C ILE A 105 9.97 10.52 9.48
N ASN A 106 10.14 9.91 8.30
CA ASN A 106 10.44 10.63 7.07
C ASN A 106 9.38 10.38 5.98
N PRO A 107 8.40 11.29 5.79
CA PRO A 107 7.31 11.08 4.83
C PRO A 107 7.74 11.00 3.35
N ASN A 108 9.01 11.29 3.05
CA ASN A 108 9.52 11.08 1.70
C ASN A 108 9.78 9.61 1.38
N ASN A 109 9.89 8.75 2.39
CA ASN A 109 10.08 7.32 2.21
C ASN A 109 8.72 6.61 2.16
N ILE A 110 8.40 6.04 1.01
CA ILE A 110 7.16 5.29 0.76
C ILE A 110 7.53 3.91 0.24
N TYR A 111 6.94 2.88 0.82
CA TYR A 111 7.20 1.48 0.52
C TYR A 111 5.95 0.83 -0.03
N VAL A 112 6.02 0.29 -1.25
CA VAL A 112 4.94 -0.49 -1.87
C VAL A 112 5.30 -1.96 -1.74
N VAL A 113 4.56 -2.65 -0.89
CA VAL A 113 4.78 -4.07 -0.57
C VAL A 113 3.98 -4.93 -1.53
N SER A 114 4.67 -5.58 -2.45
CA SER A 114 4.07 -6.44 -3.47
C SER A 114 5.12 -7.42 -4.01
N ARG A 115 4.76 -8.28 -4.97
CA ARG A 115 5.74 -9.11 -5.69
C ARG A 115 6.86 -8.30 -6.34
N GLY A 116 6.59 -7.06 -6.68
CA GLY A 116 7.58 -6.10 -7.16
C GLY A 116 7.73 -4.97 -6.16
N PHE A 117 8.29 -5.25 -4.98
CA PHE A 117 8.52 -4.27 -3.92
C PHE A 117 9.21 -3.02 -4.45
N MET A 118 8.60 -1.86 -4.25
CA MET A 118 9.10 -0.59 -4.74
C MET A 118 9.27 0.40 -3.60
N ILE A 119 10.23 1.30 -3.77
CA ILE A 119 10.53 2.34 -2.78
C ILE A 119 10.59 3.69 -3.48
N SER A 120 9.98 4.69 -2.85
CA SER A 120 10.24 6.09 -3.09
C SER A 120 11.03 6.67 -1.92
N ASN A 121 11.98 7.56 -2.19
CA ASN A 121 12.70 8.34 -1.18
C ASN A 121 12.53 9.85 -1.39
N ASP A 122 11.59 10.25 -2.23
CA ASP A 122 11.40 11.64 -2.67
C ASP A 122 9.92 12.08 -2.62
N GLY A 123 9.13 11.45 -1.74
CA GLY A 123 7.71 11.75 -1.54
C GLY A 123 6.83 11.30 -2.70
N GLY A 124 7.19 10.19 -3.34
CA GLY A 124 6.41 9.59 -4.42
C GLY A 124 6.62 10.22 -5.79
N LYS A 125 7.65 11.06 -5.98
CA LYS A 125 7.98 11.61 -7.31
C LYS A 125 8.59 10.56 -8.21
N THR A 126 9.42 9.69 -7.63
CA THR A 126 10.00 8.54 -8.31
C THR A 126 9.89 7.29 -7.46
N PHE A 127 9.73 6.14 -8.11
CA PHE A 127 9.75 4.83 -7.47
C PHE A 127 10.78 3.95 -8.18
N GLY A 128 11.61 3.28 -7.38
CA GLY A 128 12.60 2.32 -7.85
C GLY A 128 12.36 0.94 -7.26
N PRO A 129 12.94 -0.11 -7.88
CA PRO A 129 12.94 -1.43 -7.28
C PRO A 129 13.69 -1.38 -5.95
N ARG A 130 13.29 -2.21 -5.00
CA ARG A 130 14.04 -2.31 -3.76
C ARG A 130 15.48 -2.77 -4.03
N ARG A 131 16.41 -2.28 -3.21
CA ARG A 131 17.84 -2.63 -3.31
C ARG A 131 18.18 -3.97 -2.63
N TRP A 132 17.30 -4.50 -1.79
CA TRP A 132 17.48 -5.79 -1.12
C TRP A 132 16.61 -6.87 -1.74
N ARG A 133 17.18 -8.06 -1.89
CA ARG A 133 16.43 -9.25 -2.28
C ARG A 133 15.89 -9.92 -1.02
N THR A 134 14.60 -10.20 -1.01
CA THR A 134 14.09 -11.30 -0.19
C THR A 134 14.23 -12.56 -1.01
N ASP A 135 14.82 -13.61 -0.43
CA ASP A 135 15.11 -14.84 -1.17
C ASP A 135 13.86 -15.66 -1.43
N GLY A 136 13.04 -15.16 -2.36
CA GLY A 136 11.87 -15.85 -2.87
C GLY A 136 10.71 -15.95 -1.87
N GLY A 137 9.61 -15.38 -2.20
CA GLY A 137 8.38 -15.36 -1.43
C GLY A 137 7.62 -14.09 -1.75
N ASP A 138 6.33 -14.14 -1.62
CA ASP A 138 5.50 -12.96 -1.72
C ASP A 138 5.63 -12.18 -0.39
N ASP A 139 5.93 -10.90 -0.47
CA ASP A 139 5.93 -10.00 0.69
C ASP A 139 4.47 -9.58 0.94
N HIS A 140 4.00 -9.72 2.18
CA HIS A 140 2.59 -9.53 2.52
C HIS A 140 2.31 -8.32 3.37
N ASP A 141 3.27 -7.91 4.20
CA ASP A 141 3.11 -6.79 5.10
C ASP A 141 4.47 -6.24 5.52
N MET A 142 4.48 -4.97 5.93
CA MET A 142 5.64 -4.29 6.44
C MET A 142 5.28 -3.44 7.65
N TRP A 143 6.15 -3.43 8.64
CA TRP A 143 6.05 -2.54 9.77
C TRP A 143 7.38 -1.82 10.01
N ILE A 144 7.31 -0.53 10.30
CA ILE A 144 8.45 0.33 10.61
C ILE A 144 8.26 0.87 12.02
N ALA A 145 9.29 0.77 12.85
CA ALA A 145 9.20 1.25 14.23
C ALA A 145 8.98 2.78 14.26
N PRO A 146 7.96 3.26 14.98
CA PRO A 146 7.60 4.68 14.98
C PRO A 146 8.63 5.58 15.67
N TYR A 147 9.52 5.01 16.44
CA TYR A 147 10.58 5.70 17.19
C TYR A 147 11.98 5.57 16.57
N ASP A 148 12.18 4.63 15.64
CA ASP A 148 13.44 4.40 14.93
C ASP A 148 13.18 3.70 13.59
N ASN A 149 13.15 4.45 12.50
CA ASN A 149 12.86 3.92 11.16
C ASN A 149 13.93 2.98 10.59
N LYS A 150 15.01 2.73 11.32
CA LYS A 150 15.98 1.69 10.99
C LYS A 150 15.48 0.29 11.35
N ILE A 151 14.55 0.21 12.30
CA ILE A 151 13.94 -1.06 12.73
C ILE A 151 12.72 -1.33 11.87
N MET A 152 12.81 -2.38 11.06
CA MET A 152 11.77 -2.75 10.10
C MET A 152 11.50 -4.25 10.17
N TYR A 153 10.24 -4.64 10.03
CA TYR A 153 9.83 -6.03 9.85
C TYR A 153 9.12 -6.18 8.51
N ILE A 154 9.35 -7.30 7.84
CA ILE A 154 8.59 -7.72 6.67
C ILE A 154 8.05 -9.13 6.93
N ALA A 155 6.75 -9.32 6.70
CA ALA A 155 6.12 -10.63 6.67
C ALA A 155 6.11 -11.18 5.25
N THR A 156 6.49 -12.45 5.10
CA THR A 156 6.56 -13.14 3.81
C THR A 156 5.95 -14.53 3.92
N ASP A 157 5.70 -15.20 2.80
CA ASP A 157 5.29 -16.63 2.78
C ASP A 157 6.27 -17.56 3.51
N GLN A 158 7.50 -17.15 3.68
CA GLN A 158 8.58 -17.98 4.26
C GLN A 158 8.94 -17.57 5.70
N GLY A 159 8.18 -16.71 6.33
CA GLY A 159 8.42 -16.22 7.66
C GLY A 159 8.56 -14.71 7.74
N SER A 160 9.21 -14.23 8.81
CA SER A 160 9.45 -12.81 8.99
C SER A 160 10.92 -12.47 8.82
N ARG A 161 11.17 -11.20 8.53
CA ARG A 161 12.52 -10.63 8.44
C ARG A 161 12.59 -9.36 9.25
N LEU A 162 13.71 -9.19 9.93
CA LEU A 162 14.03 -8.00 10.72
C LEU A 162 15.22 -7.28 10.11
N SER A 163 15.11 -5.98 9.93
CA SER A 163 16.23 -5.08 9.72
C SER A 163 16.38 -4.13 10.93
N ILE A 164 17.61 -3.77 11.25
CA ILE A 164 17.96 -2.76 12.27
C ILE A 164 18.83 -1.64 11.69
N ASP A 165 18.94 -1.59 10.37
CA ASP A 165 19.80 -0.64 9.63
C ASP A 165 19.07 0.03 8.44
N GLY A 166 17.74 0.15 8.55
CA GLY A 166 16.92 0.79 7.53
C GLY A 166 16.78 -0.04 6.24
N GLY A 167 16.81 -1.35 6.37
CA GLY A 167 16.65 -2.26 5.25
C GLY A 167 17.95 -2.55 4.48
N SER A 168 19.12 -2.11 4.98
CA SER A 168 20.39 -2.42 4.34
C SER A 168 20.77 -3.89 4.48
N THR A 169 20.48 -4.49 5.64
CA THR A 169 20.61 -5.92 5.89
C THR A 169 19.36 -6.49 6.57
N TRP A 170 19.14 -7.80 6.41
CA TRP A 170 17.96 -8.49 6.91
C TRP A 170 18.31 -9.81 7.59
N LEU A 171 17.80 -10.02 8.78
CA LEU A 171 17.84 -11.26 9.52
C LEU A 171 16.55 -12.04 9.26
N SER A 172 16.65 -13.24 8.76
CA SER A 172 15.51 -14.12 8.49
C SER A 172 15.12 -14.93 9.71
N HIS A 173 13.85 -14.99 10.04
CA HIS A 173 13.27 -15.83 11.08
C HIS A 173 12.42 -16.92 10.42
N ASN A 174 13.07 -18.04 10.06
CA ASN A 174 12.45 -19.17 9.35
C ASN A 174 12.03 -20.31 10.30
N ASN A 175 12.23 -20.14 11.61
CA ASN A 175 11.94 -21.12 12.64
C ASN A 175 10.62 -20.89 13.38
N MET A 176 9.81 -19.98 12.91
CA MET A 176 8.46 -19.76 13.45
C MET A 176 7.49 -20.75 12.82
N ALA A 177 6.54 -21.24 13.62
CA ALA A 177 5.44 -22.04 13.09
C ALA A 177 4.58 -21.13 12.20
N ILE A 178 4.70 -21.34 10.89
CA ILE A 178 3.90 -20.66 9.88
C ILE A 178 2.90 -21.69 9.40
N GLY A 179 1.64 -21.42 9.61
CA GLY A 179 0.52 -22.28 9.22
C GLY A 179 0.08 -22.06 7.78
#